data_86fa964843c9811bfa41cce0329a6a41
#
_entry.id   86fa964843c9811bfa41cce0329a6a41
#
_cell.length_a   1.000
_cell.length_b   1.000
_cell.length_c   1.000
_cell.angle_alpha   90.00
_cell.angle_beta   90.00
_cell.angle_gamma   90.00
#
_symmetry.space_group_name_H-M   'P 1'
#
loop_
_entity.id
_entity.type
_entity.pdbx_description
1 polymer ?
#
loop_
_entity_poly.entity_id
_entity_poly.type
_entity_poly.pdbx_seq_one_letter_code
_entity_poly.pdbx_strand_id
1 'polypeptide(L)'
;DPRNYLFESYVKVLNKYLPKFFVFENVTGMLTAKINGEHIVNKIVEALSENYKVKFDPKINVLNSANYGVPQIRKRVIIIGVRKDIDIEPEEMYAGITKTHYDPEMCEDERNELIKYVTVREAIEELPAVRPGEGEQEIQFVSKKNNEFLKRIASNENILRDHVARNH
;
A
#
# COMPACT_ATOMS: atom_id res chain seq x y z
N ASP A 1 -1.29 17.07 17.76
CA ASP A 1 -0.14 16.88 16.89
C ASP A 1 -0.39 17.68 15.59
N PRO A 2 0.51 18.60 15.18
CA PRO A 2 0.35 19.38 13.93
C PRO A 2 0.18 18.51 12.69
N ARG A 3 0.73 17.30 12.67
CA ARG A 3 0.59 16.35 11.55
C ARG A 3 -0.86 15.94 11.29
N ASN A 4 -1.73 16.07 12.28
CA ASN A 4 -3.15 15.76 12.15
C ASN A 4 -3.89 16.69 11.17
N TYR A 5 -3.29 17.84 10.82
CA TYR A 5 -3.85 18.84 9.90
C TYR A 5 -3.21 18.82 8.51
N LEU A 6 -2.26 17.91 8.25
CA LEU A 6 -1.60 17.82 6.93
C LEU A 6 -2.59 17.51 5.79
N PHE A 7 -3.69 16.84 6.08
CA PHE A 7 -4.73 16.59 5.09
C PHE A 7 -5.33 17.87 4.52
N GLU A 8 -5.38 18.97 5.29
CA GLU A 8 -5.89 20.26 4.80
C GLU A 8 -5.04 20.81 3.63
N SER A 9 -3.73 20.61 3.68
CA SER A 9 -2.85 20.97 2.57
C SER A 9 -3.12 20.14 1.32
N TYR A 10 -3.41 18.85 1.50
CA TYR A 10 -3.80 17.97 0.41
C TYR A 10 -5.15 18.40 -0.20
N VAL A 11 -6.15 18.72 0.62
CA VAL A 11 -7.45 19.24 0.16
C VAL A 11 -7.29 20.55 -0.62
N LYS A 12 -6.42 21.46 -0.16
CA LYS A 12 -6.11 22.72 -0.90
C LYS A 12 -5.55 22.43 -2.30
N VAL A 13 -4.70 21.42 -2.44
CA VAL A 13 -4.16 21.01 -3.75
C VAL A 13 -5.28 20.44 -4.63
N LEU A 14 -6.13 19.56 -4.09
CA LEU A 14 -7.27 19.01 -4.82
C LEU A 14 -8.23 20.09 -5.30
N ASN A 15 -8.57 21.04 -4.44
CA ASN A 15 -9.50 22.13 -4.79
C ASN A 15 -8.89 23.11 -5.80
N LYS A 16 -7.55 23.23 -5.85
CA LYS A 16 -6.86 24.07 -6.85
C LYS A 16 -6.81 23.43 -8.23
N TYR A 17 -6.52 22.14 -8.31
CA TYR A 17 -6.25 21.47 -9.59
C TYR A 17 -7.42 20.64 -10.11
N LEU A 18 -8.37 20.31 -9.26
CA LEU A 18 -9.58 19.53 -9.55
C LEU A 18 -9.34 18.30 -10.45
N PRO A 19 -8.40 17.39 -10.09
CA PRO A 19 -8.17 16.19 -10.87
C PRO A 19 -9.46 15.36 -10.99
N LYS A 20 -9.58 14.54 -12.01
CA LYS A 20 -10.75 13.67 -12.20
C LYS A 20 -10.89 12.63 -11.09
N PHE A 21 -9.75 12.12 -10.62
CA PHE A 21 -9.64 11.13 -9.56
C PHE A 21 -8.51 11.52 -8.60
N PHE A 22 -8.62 11.08 -7.36
CA PHE A 22 -7.52 11.12 -6.42
C PHE A 22 -7.42 9.83 -5.62
N VAL A 23 -6.24 9.57 -5.08
CA VAL A 23 -5.99 8.53 -4.08
C VAL A 23 -5.36 9.20 -2.87
N PHE A 24 -6.00 9.06 -1.71
CA PHE A 24 -5.47 9.52 -0.43
C PHE A 24 -5.05 8.30 0.39
N GLU A 25 -3.77 8.22 0.77
CA GLU A 25 -3.20 7.13 1.57
C GLU A 25 -2.83 7.62 2.95
N ASN A 26 -3.13 6.81 3.98
CA ASN A 26 -2.69 7.10 5.33
C ASN A 26 -2.54 5.81 6.17
N VAL A 27 -1.92 5.95 7.34
CA VAL A 27 -1.79 4.88 8.34
C VAL A 27 -3.12 4.57 9.01
N THR A 28 -3.31 3.32 9.44
CA THR A 28 -4.56 2.91 10.13
C THR A 28 -4.80 3.63 11.46
N GLY A 29 -3.76 4.20 12.08
CA GLY A 29 -3.89 5.03 13.29
C GLY A 29 -4.84 6.22 13.13
N MET A 30 -5.07 6.72 11.89
CA MET A 30 -6.04 7.79 11.65
C MET A 30 -7.48 7.40 12.00
N LEU A 31 -7.81 6.09 12.01
CA LEU A 31 -9.17 5.61 12.31
C LEU A 31 -9.56 5.83 13.77
N THR A 32 -8.57 5.80 14.67
CA THR A 32 -8.78 5.96 16.12
C THR A 32 -8.41 7.35 16.63
N ALA A 33 -7.62 8.10 15.82
CA ALA A 33 -7.18 9.44 16.18
C ALA A 33 -8.36 10.43 16.21
N LYS A 34 -8.35 11.35 17.19
CA LYS A 34 -9.40 12.36 17.38
C LYS A 34 -8.82 13.77 17.44
N ILE A 35 -9.58 14.72 16.94
CA ILE A 35 -9.38 16.17 17.08
C ILE A 35 -10.66 16.74 17.69
N ASN A 36 -10.54 17.39 18.86
CA ASN A 36 -11.67 17.99 19.59
C ASN A 36 -12.83 17.00 19.83
N GLY A 37 -12.50 15.71 20.11
CA GLY A 37 -13.50 14.67 20.39
C GLY A 37 -14.03 13.94 19.16
N GLU A 38 -13.80 14.44 17.95
CA GLU A 38 -14.26 13.86 16.69
C GLU A 38 -13.15 13.06 16.00
N HIS A 39 -13.51 11.93 15.38
CA HIS A 39 -12.55 11.12 14.63
C HIS A 39 -12.00 11.88 13.42
N ILE A 40 -10.68 11.88 13.26
CA ILE A 40 -9.99 12.57 12.15
C ILE A 40 -10.49 12.08 10.79
N VAL A 41 -10.78 10.79 10.65
CA VAL A 41 -11.26 10.21 9.39
C VAL A 41 -12.55 10.88 8.92
N ASN A 42 -13.47 11.23 9.81
CA ASN A 42 -14.72 11.89 9.46
C ASN A 42 -14.46 13.28 8.87
N LYS A 43 -13.58 14.05 9.52
CA LYS A 43 -13.16 15.38 9.04
C LYS A 43 -12.48 15.33 7.67
N ILE A 44 -11.65 14.31 7.45
CA ILE A 44 -10.98 14.10 6.16
C ILE A 44 -12.00 13.76 5.08
N VAL A 45 -12.91 12.82 5.34
CA VAL A 45 -13.96 12.42 4.39
C VAL A 45 -14.87 13.61 4.06
N GLU A 46 -15.29 14.38 5.07
CA GLU A 46 -16.09 15.59 4.86
C GLU A 46 -15.38 16.60 3.96
N ALA A 47 -14.10 16.93 4.27
CA ALA A 47 -13.32 17.88 3.49
C ALA A 47 -13.06 17.40 2.05
N LEU A 48 -12.82 16.11 1.84
CA LEU A 48 -12.65 15.52 0.51
C LEU A 48 -13.97 15.48 -0.27
N SER A 49 -15.10 15.41 0.42
CA SER A 49 -16.44 15.33 -0.20
C SER A 49 -16.95 16.65 -0.76
N GLU A 50 -16.22 17.75 -0.63
CA GLU A 50 -16.66 19.06 -1.17
C GLU A 50 -16.87 19.00 -2.70
N ASN A 51 -15.86 18.52 -3.44
CA ASN A 51 -15.87 18.45 -4.90
C ASN A 51 -15.86 17.01 -5.46
N TYR A 52 -15.80 16.02 -4.58
CA TYR A 52 -15.66 14.62 -4.97
C TYR A 52 -16.74 13.74 -4.35
N LYS A 53 -17.09 12.67 -5.05
CA LYS A 53 -17.78 11.52 -4.49
C LYS A 53 -16.73 10.74 -3.70
N VAL A 54 -16.95 10.55 -2.40
CA VAL A 54 -16.06 9.82 -1.50
C VAL A 54 -16.91 8.91 -0.64
N LYS A 55 -16.53 7.65 -0.55
CA LYS A 55 -17.15 6.69 0.37
C LYS A 55 -16.10 6.09 1.27
N PHE A 56 -16.42 5.98 2.54
CA PHE A 56 -15.52 5.40 3.54
C PHE A 56 -16.19 4.28 4.32
N ASP A 57 -15.63 3.08 4.19
CA ASP A 57 -15.92 1.91 5.01
C ASP A 57 -14.57 1.24 5.34
N PRO A 58 -14.19 1.11 6.63
CA PRO A 58 -12.94 0.45 7.01
C PRO A 58 -12.75 -0.95 6.42
N LYS A 59 -13.84 -1.70 6.15
CA LYS A 59 -13.78 -3.03 5.54
C LYS A 59 -13.32 -3.00 4.09
N ILE A 60 -13.57 -1.89 3.38
CA ILE A 60 -13.22 -1.69 1.97
C ILE A 60 -11.92 -0.89 1.87
N ASN A 61 -11.81 0.18 2.65
CA ASN A 61 -10.74 1.16 2.52
C ASN A 61 -9.43 0.78 3.23
N VAL A 62 -9.43 -0.23 4.13
CA VAL A 62 -8.19 -0.71 4.76
C VAL A 62 -7.62 -1.85 3.95
N LEU A 63 -6.56 -1.57 3.21
CA LEU A 63 -5.87 -2.56 2.39
C LEU A 63 -4.60 -3.04 3.09
N ASN A 64 -4.32 -4.36 2.97
CA ASN A 64 -3.08 -4.98 3.44
C ASN A 64 -2.21 -5.36 2.23
N SER A 65 -1.00 -4.84 2.15
CA SER A 65 -0.08 -5.09 1.04
C SER A 65 0.18 -6.59 0.78
N ALA A 66 0.15 -7.42 1.84
CA ALA A 66 0.32 -8.86 1.71
C ALA A 66 -0.77 -9.52 0.84
N ASN A 67 -2.00 -8.98 0.84
CA ASN A 67 -3.09 -9.47 -0.02
C ASN A 67 -2.81 -9.30 -1.52
N TYR A 68 -1.78 -8.53 -1.88
CA TYR A 68 -1.39 -8.19 -3.26
C TYR A 68 0.01 -8.69 -3.60
N GLY A 69 0.56 -9.62 -2.81
CA GLY A 69 1.84 -10.29 -3.07
C GLY A 69 3.09 -9.53 -2.62
N VAL A 70 2.93 -8.50 -1.80
CA VAL A 70 4.07 -7.84 -1.14
C VAL A 70 4.48 -8.66 0.09
N PRO A 71 5.78 -9.00 0.27
CA PRO A 71 6.25 -9.80 1.40
C PRO A 71 6.31 -9.00 2.70
N GLN A 72 5.24 -8.27 2.99
CA GLN A 72 5.11 -7.40 4.17
C GLN A 72 3.65 -7.25 4.56
N ILE A 73 3.32 -7.50 5.82
CA ILE A 73 2.03 -7.12 6.39
C ILE A 73 2.06 -5.61 6.66
N ARG A 74 1.39 -4.84 5.77
CA ARG A 74 1.32 -3.38 5.88
C ARG A 74 -0.10 -2.92 5.56
N LYS A 75 -0.87 -2.62 6.62
CA LYS A 75 -2.24 -2.11 6.48
C LYS A 75 -2.21 -0.60 6.29
N ARG A 76 -2.96 -0.12 5.29
CA ARG A 76 -3.12 1.31 4.98
C ARG A 76 -4.56 1.64 4.67
N VAL A 77 -4.96 2.83 5.08
CA VAL A 77 -6.22 3.43 4.65
C VAL A 77 -6.01 4.01 3.26
N ILE A 78 -6.80 3.56 2.30
CA ILE A 78 -6.80 4.08 0.92
C ILE A 78 -8.19 4.65 0.65
N ILE A 79 -8.28 5.94 0.40
CA ILE A 79 -9.52 6.61 0.02
C ILE A 79 -9.40 7.05 -1.43
N ILE A 80 -10.30 6.56 -2.27
CA ILE A 80 -10.40 6.96 -3.67
C ILE A 80 -11.56 7.93 -3.79
N GLY A 81 -11.33 9.07 -4.42
CA GLY A 81 -12.36 10.04 -4.73
C GLY A 81 -12.50 10.24 -6.23
N VAL A 82 -13.74 10.36 -6.67
CA VAL A 82 -14.15 10.64 -8.05
C VAL A 82 -14.79 12.01 -8.11
N ARG A 83 -14.31 12.91 -9.00
CA ARG A 83 -14.90 14.26 -9.11
C ARG A 83 -16.38 14.16 -9.47
N LYS A 84 -17.23 14.99 -8.85
CA LYS A 84 -18.69 14.89 -8.90
C LYS A 84 -19.31 14.95 -10.30
N ASP A 85 -18.60 15.53 -11.27
CA ASP A 85 -19.05 15.61 -12.68
C ASP A 85 -18.74 14.34 -13.50
N ILE A 86 -18.02 13.37 -12.91
CA ILE A 86 -17.68 12.10 -13.54
C ILE A 86 -18.75 11.06 -13.18
N ASP A 87 -19.29 10.38 -14.18
CA ASP A 87 -20.31 9.33 -14.01
C ASP A 87 -19.67 7.97 -13.71
N ILE A 88 -18.98 7.90 -12.56
CA ILE A 88 -18.37 6.69 -11.98
C ILE A 88 -18.56 6.81 -10.47
N GLU A 89 -18.90 5.71 -9.81
CA GLU A 89 -18.94 5.67 -8.35
C GLU A 89 -17.62 5.16 -7.75
N PRO A 90 -17.20 5.64 -6.56
CA PRO A 90 -15.97 5.19 -5.92
C PRO A 90 -15.89 3.68 -5.74
N GLU A 91 -17.02 3.01 -5.51
CA GLU A 91 -17.10 1.56 -5.34
C GLU A 91 -16.63 0.79 -6.57
N GLU A 92 -16.89 1.31 -7.76
CA GLU A 92 -16.42 0.70 -9.02
C GLU A 92 -14.89 0.70 -9.10
N MET A 93 -14.25 1.75 -8.57
CA MET A 93 -12.80 1.82 -8.49
C MET A 93 -12.22 0.77 -7.53
N TYR A 94 -12.90 0.53 -6.38
CA TYR A 94 -12.47 -0.51 -5.44
C TYR A 94 -12.72 -1.93 -5.97
N ALA A 95 -13.78 -2.15 -6.74
CA ALA A 95 -14.08 -3.43 -7.36
C ALA A 95 -12.95 -3.92 -8.28
N GLY A 96 -12.19 -3.00 -8.89
CA GLY A 96 -11.01 -3.31 -9.69
C GLY A 96 -9.77 -3.72 -8.86
N ILE A 97 -9.78 -3.50 -7.54
CA ILE A 97 -8.67 -3.84 -6.64
C ILE A 97 -8.89 -5.26 -6.08
N THR A 98 -8.57 -6.27 -6.87
CA THR A 98 -8.77 -7.68 -6.48
C THR A 98 -7.57 -8.22 -5.71
N LYS A 99 -7.84 -8.91 -4.59
CA LYS A 99 -6.81 -9.64 -3.85
C LYS A 99 -6.25 -10.77 -4.70
N THR A 100 -4.95 -10.98 -4.63
CA THR A 100 -4.24 -12.07 -5.33
C THR A 100 -3.66 -13.10 -4.37
N HIS A 101 -3.55 -12.76 -3.08
CA HIS A 101 -2.94 -13.59 -2.06
C HIS A 101 -3.83 -13.70 -0.82
N TYR A 102 -3.75 -14.85 -0.14
CA TYR A 102 -4.49 -15.13 1.08
C TYR A 102 -3.60 -15.25 2.31
N ASP A 103 -4.14 -14.89 3.46
CA ASP A 103 -3.53 -15.10 4.77
C ASP A 103 -3.47 -16.61 5.07
N PRO A 104 -2.31 -17.18 5.45
CA PRO A 104 -2.21 -18.59 5.86
C PRO A 104 -3.20 -19.02 6.94
N GLU A 105 -3.66 -18.08 7.78
CA GLU A 105 -4.66 -18.33 8.83
C GLU A 105 -6.10 -18.31 8.31
N MET A 106 -6.34 -17.98 7.04
CA MET A 106 -7.66 -17.95 6.42
C MET A 106 -8.23 -19.37 6.26
N CYS A 107 -9.54 -19.53 6.45
CA CYS A 107 -10.24 -20.78 6.22
C CYS A 107 -10.06 -21.30 4.78
N GLU A 108 -9.99 -22.61 4.61
CA GLU A 108 -9.73 -23.22 3.29
C GLU A 108 -10.77 -22.86 2.25
N ASP A 109 -12.04 -22.82 2.64
CA ASP A 109 -13.18 -22.50 1.77
C ASP A 109 -13.13 -21.07 1.22
N GLU A 110 -12.39 -20.16 1.87
CA GLU A 110 -12.26 -18.75 1.46
C GLU A 110 -11.04 -18.49 0.58
N ARG A 111 -10.15 -19.47 0.39
CA ARG A 111 -8.89 -19.28 -0.33
C ARG A 111 -9.07 -19.16 -1.85
N ASN A 112 -10.12 -19.81 -2.39
CA ASN A 112 -10.41 -19.81 -3.83
C ASN A 112 -9.15 -20.03 -4.69
N GLU A 113 -8.95 -19.19 -5.72
CA GLU A 113 -7.77 -19.20 -6.60
C GLU A 113 -6.61 -18.34 -6.07
N LEU A 114 -6.68 -17.88 -4.82
CA LEU A 114 -5.66 -17.01 -4.24
C LEU A 114 -4.36 -17.79 -3.96
N ILE A 115 -3.25 -17.08 -4.07
CA ILE A 115 -1.91 -17.60 -3.75
C ILE A 115 -1.62 -17.31 -2.26
N LYS A 116 -0.91 -18.19 -1.58
CA LYS A 116 -0.45 -17.94 -0.20
C LYS A 116 0.43 -16.69 -0.12
N TYR A 117 0.36 -15.96 1.00
CA TYR A 117 1.25 -14.81 1.25
C TYR A 117 2.71 -15.16 1.00
N VAL A 118 3.39 -14.25 0.31
CA VAL A 118 4.84 -14.32 0.13
C VAL A 118 5.53 -13.97 1.44
N THR A 119 6.42 -14.80 1.90
CA THR A 119 7.22 -14.56 3.10
C THR A 119 8.42 -13.67 2.81
N VAL A 120 8.93 -12.99 3.85
CA VAL A 120 10.20 -12.23 3.75
C VAL A 120 11.34 -13.16 3.32
N ARG A 121 11.36 -14.41 3.82
CA ARG A 121 12.37 -15.40 3.43
C ARG A 121 12.35 -15.63 1.92
N GLU A 122 11.20 -15.93 1.34
CA GLU A 122 11.07 -16.15 -0.10
C GLU A 122 11.51 -14.94 -0.94
N ALA A 123 11.37 -13.73 -0.39
CA ALA A 123 11.76 -12.51 -1.09
C ALA A 123 13.27 -12.26 -1.09
N ILE A 124 13.99 -12.64 -0.03
CA ILE A 124 15.39 -12.25 0.16
C ILE A 124 16.36 -13.42 0.32
N GLU A 125 15.91 -14.68 0.28
CA GLU A 125 16.76 -15.86 0.57
C GLU A 125 17.96 -16.03 -0.36
N GLU A 126 17.88 -15.48 -1.58
CA GLU A 126 18.98 -15.53 -2.55
C GLU A 126 19.98 -14.37 -2.40
N LEU A 127 19.63 -13.31 -1.66
CA LEU A 127 20.52 -12.17 -1.51
C LEU A 127 21.76 -12.55 -0.69
N PRO A 128 22.96 -12.08 -1.07
CA PRO A 128 24.16 -12.27 -0.28
C PRO A 128 24.00 -11.70 1.13
N ALA A 129 24.59 -12.38 2.13
CA ALA A 129 24.59 -11.84 3.49
C ALA A 129 25.48 -10.60 3.58
N VAL A 130 24.97 -9.54 4.23
CA VAL A 130 25.69 -8.28 4.44
C VAL A 130 25.66 -7.92 5.92
N ARG A 131 26.84 -7.64 6.52
CA ARG A 131 26.94 -7.19 7.90
C ARG A 131 26.80 -5.66 7.98
N PRO A 132 26.42 -5.09 9.15
CA PRO A 132 26.40 -3.64 9.33
C PRO A 132 27.74 -2.99 8.91
N GLY A 133 27.66 -1.96 8.06
CA GLY A 133 28.82 -1.27 7.50
C GLY A 133 29.47 -1.94 6.28
N GLU A 134 28.99 -3.10 5.85
CA GLU A 134 29.46 -3.81 4.66
C GLU A 134 28.53 -3.65 3.47
N GLY A 135 28.94 -4.18 2.33
CA GLY A 135 28.21 -4.19 1.07
C GLY A 135 28.74 -3.18 0.05
N GLU A 136 28.25 -3.27 -1.15
CA GLU A 136 28.68 -2.45 -2.28
C GLU A 136 27.47 -1.88 -3.03
N GLN A 137 27.67 -0.77 -3.71
CA GLN A 137 26.61 -0.11 -4.51
C GLN A 137 26.19 -0.97 -5.68
N GLU A 138 27.11 -1.73 -6.27
CA GLU A 138 26.85 -2.65 -7.35
C GLU A 138 27.71 -3.91 -7.18
N ILE A 139 27.08 -5.08 -7.20
CA ILE A 139 27.76 -6.38 -7.18
C ILE A 139 27.24 -7.26 -8.33
N GLN A 140 28.09 -8.14 -8.83
CA GLN A 140 27.66 -9.18 -9.77
C GLN A 140 26.80 -10.19 -9.01
N PHE A 141 25.57 -10.35 -9.45
CA PHE A 141 24.58 -11.22 -8.82
C PHE A 141 23.61 -11.78 -9.85
N VAL A 142 23.47 -13.10 -9.86
CA VAL A 142 22.50 -13.80 -10.70
C VAL A 142 21.47 -14.50 -9.82
N SER A 143 20.23 -14.05 -9.86
CA SER A 143 19.15 -14.73 -9.15
C SER A 143 18.90 -16.10 -9.78
N LYS A 144 18.82 -17.14 -8.94
CA LYS A 144 18.44 -18.49 -9.34
C LYS A 144 16.95 -18.64 -9.61
N LYS A 145 16.16 -17.62 -9.19
CA LYS A 145 14.68 -17.60 -9.33
C LYS A 145 14.03 -18.85 -8.71
N ASN A 146 14.44 -19.19 -7.50
CA ASN A 146 14.10 -20.44 -6.82
C ASN A 146 12.60 -20.58 -6.49
N ASN A 147 11.87 -19.49 -6.46
CA ASN A 147 10.43 -19.47 -6.15
C ASN A 147 9.65 -18.56 -7.12
N GLU A 148 8.32 -18.68 -7.11
CA GLU A 148 7.45 -17.94 -8.03
C GLU A 148 7.51 -16.42 -7.83
N PHE A 149 7.74 -15.95 -6.61
CA PHE A 149 7.90 -14.52 -6.36
C PHE A 149 9.16 -13.99 -7.05
N LEU A 150 10.31 -14.64 -6.86
CA LEU A 150 11.57 -14.25 -7.48
C LEU A 150 11.54 -14.37 -9.01
N LYS A 151 10.83 -15.35 -9.57
CA LYS A 151 10.62 -15.43 -11.03
C LYS A 151 9.93 -14.20 -11.59
N ARG A 152 9.04 -13.57 -10.82
CA ARG A 152 8.27 -12.41 -11.25
C ARG A 152 9.01 -11.09 -11.08
N ILE A 153 9.81 -10.93 -10.01
CA ILE A 153 10.43 -9.65 -9.63
C ILE A 153 11.91 -9.54 -9.96
N ALA A 154 12.64 -10.68 -10.03
CA ALA A 154 14.07 -10.63 -10.25
C ALA A 154 14.38 -10.06 -11.63
N SER A 155 15.25 -9.06 -11.67
CA SER A 155 15.77 -8.48 -12.90
C SER A 155 16.49 -9.55 -13.74
N ASN A 156 16.52 -9.32 -15.05
CA ASN A 156 17.37 -10.08 -15.95
C ASN A 156 18.79 -9.50 -16.02
N GLU A 157 19.05 -8.38 -15.37
CA GLU A 157 20.40 -7.86 -15.17
C GLU A 157 21.12 -8.71 -14.13
N ASN A 158 22.38 -9.06 -14.43
CA ASN A 158 23.21 -9.81 -13.51
C ASN A 158 23.91 -8.89 -12.48
N ILE A 159 23.20 -7.88 -11.99
CA ILE A 159 23.71 -6.86 -11.08
C ILE A 159 22.68 -6.64 -9.97
N LEU A 160 23.16 -6.70 -8.73
CA LEU A 160 22.42 -6.26 -7.55
C LEU A 160 22.93 -4.89 -7.16
N ARG A 161 22.01 -3.91 -7.01
CA ARG A 161 22.32 -2.52 -6.66
C ARG A 161 21.91 -2.19 -5.23
N ASP A 162 22.60 -1.22 -4.64
CA ASP A 162 22.30 -0.68 -3.31
C ASP A 162 22.29 -1.74 -2.19
N HIS A 163 23.07 -2.82 -2.35
CA HIS A 163 23.15 -3.88 -1.37
C HIS A 163 24.17 -3.53 -0.28
N VAL A 164 23.85 -2.49 0.48
CA VAL A 164 24.71 -1.88 1.51
C VAL A 164 24.00 -1.83 2.84
N ALA A 165 24.61 -2.36 3.89
CA ALA A 165 24.14 -2.23 5.26
C ALA A 165 24.83 -1.04 5.95
N ARG A 166 24.05 -0.02 6.34
CA ARG A 166 24.54 1.15 7.07
C ARG A 166 24.80 0.79 8.53
N ASN A 167 25.82 1.41 9.13
CA ASN A 167 25.98 1.40 10.57
C ASN A 167 24.89 2.26 11.20
N HIS A 168 24.18 1.71 12.18
CA HIS A 168 23.20 2.43 13.00
C HIS A 168 23.79 2.74 14.36
#